data_af4f181e69818bc8367cde05466070d9
#
_entry.id   af4f181e69818bc8367cde05466070d9
#
_cell.length_a   1.000
_cell.length_b   1.000
_cell.length_c   1.000
_cell.angle_alpha   90.00
_cell.angle_beta   90.00
_cell.angle_gamma   90.00
#
_symmetry.space_group_name_H-M   'P 1'
#
loop_
_entity.id
_entity.type
_entity.pdbx_description
1 polymer ?
#
loop_
_entity_poly.entity_id
_entity_poly.type
_entity_poly.pdbx_seq_one_letter_code
_entity_poly.pdbx_strand_id
1 'polypeptide(L)'
;MKSRQIRNSMLLVLTALIWGTAFVAQRQGGDAVGPFTFNGIRSFIGSAVLLPVIFGIDRIHPSEKRPRTAEDKRKLWLGGICCGVVLFLASSAQQLGLYMGTPAGKAGFLTACYILLVPILGLFLKKKCGWNIWVGIGLTVVGLYLLCMTESLSFQASDLIVLLCALLFAIHILVIDYFSPLVDGVRMSCIQFLVCGVLSLLPMFFVDMGHSVVGMRLWIENLQNGSAWIAILYAGVLSCGGGYTLQIVGQNGLNPTVASMLMSLESVFSVIAGWLILKETMGFRQLSGCILIFAAIILAQIPVNRICKKKLAE
;
A
#
# COMPACT_ATOMS: atom_id res chain seq x y z
N MET A 1 7.19 19.30 -16.84
CA MET A 1 6.83 19.04 -15.43
C MET A 1 5.40 18.59 -15.25
N LYS A 2 4.35 19.29 -15.73
CA LYS A 2 2.93 18.87 -15.56
C LYS A 2 2.62 17.46 -16.10
N SER A 3 3.10 17.11 -17.29
CA SER A 3 2.85 15.78 -17.90
C SER A 3 3.38 14.62 -17.04
N ARG A 4 4.59 14.76 -16.44
CA ARG A 4 5.17 13.75 -15.56
C ARG A 4 4.37 13.60 -14.27
N GLN A 5 3.91 14.69 -13.67
CA GLN A 5 3.09 14.64 -12.45
C GLN A 5 1.74 13.95 -12.72
N ILE A 6 1.08 14.28 -13.84
CA ILE A 6 -0.17 13.61 -14.22
C ILE A 6 0.04 12.11 -14.40
N ARG A 7 1.05 11.72 -15.19
CA ARG A 7 1.39 10.29 -15.37
C ARG A 7 1.61 9.58 -14.03
N ASN A 8 2.41 10.18 -13.15
CA ASN A 8 2.74 9.59 -11.86
C ASN A 8 1.51 9.51 -10.94
N SER A 9 0.63 10.52 -10.96
CA SER A 9 -0.67 10.45 -10.25
C SER A 9 -1.56 9.33 -10.80
N MET A 10 -1.61 9.13 -12.12
CA MET A 10 -2.37 8.03 -12.73
C MET A 10 -1.83 6.66 -12.34
N LEU A 11 -0.50 6.50 -12.22
CA LEU A 11 0.10 5.26 -11.72
C LEU A 11 -0.34 4.95 -10.28
N LEU A 12 -0.42 5.98 -9.42
CA LEU A 12 -0.90 5.80 -8.04
C LEU A 12 -2.40 5.50 -7.97
N VAL A 13 -3.22 6.07 -8.86
CA VAL A 13 -4.64 5.71 -8.97
C VAL A 13 -4.79 4.25 -9.41
N LEU A 14 -3.96 3.79 -10.36
CA LEU A 14 -3.96 2.39 -10.79
C LEU A 14 -3.48 1.47 -9.64
N THR A 15 -2.49 1.89 -8.87
CA THR A 15 -2.09 1.21 -7.62
C THR A 15 -3.27 1.06 -6.67
N ALA A 16 -4.00 2.14 -6.43
CA ALA A 16 -5.17 2.15 -5.55
C ALA A 16 -6.29 1.21 -6.05
N LEU A 17 -6.50 1.15 -7.37
CA LEU A 17 -7.45 0.21 -7.98
C LEU A 17 -7.05 -1.25 -7.73
N ILE A 18 -5.77 -1.58 -7.97
CA ILE A 18 -5.25 -2.94 -7.74
C ILE A 18 -5.37 -3.33 -6.26
N TRP A 19 -5.06 -2.41 -5.34
CA TRP A 19 -5.13 -2.70 -3.92
C TRP A 19 -6.56 -2.74 -3.39
N GLY A 20 -7.44 -1.89 -3.87
CA GLY A 20 -8.85 -1.92 -3.50
C GLY A 20 -9.51 -3.27 -3.83
N THR A 21 -9.17 -3.85 -4.98
CA THR A 21 -9.64 -5.19 -5.35
C THR A 21 -8.88 -6.32 -4.64
N ALA A 22 -7.66 -6.06 -4.11
CA ALA A 22 -6.86 -7.05 -3.42
C ALA A 22 -7.30 -7.35 -1.98
N PHE A 23 -8.07 -6.47 -1.32
CA PHE A 23 -8.51 -6.69 0.07
C PHE A 23 -9.30 -8.00 0.27
N VAL A 24 -10.16 -8.34 -0.69
CA VAL A 24 -10.91 -9.61 -0.67
C VAL A 24 -9.95 -10.80 -0.72
N ALA A 25 -8.96 -10.74 -1.63
CA ALA A 25 -7.96 -11.78 -1.76
C ALA A 25 -7.08 -11.91 -0.50
N GLN A 26 -6.69 -10.79 0.11
CA GLN A 26 -5.88 -10.79 1.34
C GLN A 26 -6.59 -11.45 2.52
N ARG A 27 -7.90 -11.19 2.68
CA ARG A 27 -8.70 -11.82 3.73
C ARG A 27 -8.82 -13.32 3.50
N GLN A 28 -9.28 -13.73 2.33
CA GLN A 28 -9.45 -15.15 2.00
C GLN A 28 -8.15 -15.94 2.06
N GLY A 29 -7.04 -15.37 1.56
CA GLY A 29 -5.75 -16.03 1.57
C GLY A 29 -5.15 -16.12 2.97
N GLY A 30 -5.22 -15.05 3.77
CA GLY A 30 -4.71 -15.03 5.13
C GLY A 30 -5.45 -15.97 6.08
N ASP A 31 -6.77 -16.07 5.96
CA ASP A 31 -7.59 -17.00 6.74
C ASP A 31 -7.30 -18.46 6.38
N ALA A 32 -6.94 -18.74 5.12
CA ALA A 32 -6.72 -20.09 4.63
C ALA A 32 -5.34 -20.68 5.03
N VAL A 33 -4.25 -19.88 4.96
CA VAL A 33 -2.87 -20.41 5.12
C VAL A 33 -2.10 -19.79 6.27
N GLY A 34 -2.69 -18.84 6.98
CA GLY A 34 -2.03 -18.06 8.03
C GLY A 34 -1.42 -16.74 7.51
N PRO A 35 -1.35 -15.72 8.39
CA PRO A 35 -1.00 -14.35 8.01
C PRO A 35 0.43 -14.22 7.48
N PHE A 36 1.40 -14.88 8.09
CA PHE A 36 2.81 -14.78 7.71
C PHE A 36 3.15 -15.65 6.51
N THR A 37 2.50 -16.82 6.39
CA THR A 37 2.59 -17.69 5.20
C THR A 37 2.09 -16.96 3.98
N PHE A 38 0.92 -16.35 4.07
CA PHE A 38 0.36 -15.54 2.99
C PHE A 38 1.30 -14.38 2.60
N ASN A 39 1.80 -13.62 3.59
CA ASN A 39 2.73 -12.52 3.37
C ASN A 39 4.05 -12.98 2.73
N GLY A 40 4.63 -14.07 3.21
CA GLY A 40 5.88 -14.62 2.71
C GLY A 40 5.76 -15.08 1.26
N ILE A 41 4.78 -15.93 0.96
CA ILE A 41 4.61 -16.52 -0.38
C ILE A 41 4.28 -15.44 -1.41
N ARG A 42 3.32 -14.54 -1.13
CA ARG A 42 2.99 -13.45 -2.08
C ARG A 42 4.18 -12.52 -2.34
N SER A 43 5.04 -12.30 -1.33
CA SER A 43 6.24 -11.47 -1.49
C SER A 43 7.29 -12.16 -2.37
N PHE A 44 7.54 -13.45 -2.18
CA PHE A 44 8.43 -14.21 -3.08
C PHE A 44 7.92 -14.24 -4.51
N ILE A 45 6.60 -14.44 -4.72
CA ILE A 45 5.98 -14.38 -6.05
C ILE A 45 6.16 -12.97 -6.65
N GLY A 46 5.90 -11.90 -5.88
CA GLY A 46 6.11 -10.53 -6.33
C GLY A 46 7.54 -10.25 -6.76
N SER A 47 8.53 -10.70 -5.99
CA SER A 47 9.94 -10.61 -6.35
C SER A 47 10.26 -11.40 -7.61
N ALA A 48 9.80 -12.65 -7.71
CA ALA A 48 10.06 -13.53 -8.84
C ALA A 48 9.48 -12.99 -10.17
N VAL A 49 8.26 -12.46 -10.13
CA VAL A 49 7.60 -11.87 -11.31
C VAL A 49 8.32 -10.61 -11.80
N LEU A 50 8.97 -9.86 -10.92
CA LEU A 50 9.73 -8.68 -11.32
C LEU A 50 11.06 -9.00 -12.00
N LEU A 51 11.63 -10.19 -11.82
CA LEU A 51 12.88 -10.57 -12.50
C LEU A 51 12.77 -10.55 -14.03
N PRO A 52 11.80 -11.25 -14.67
CA PRO A 52 11.63 -11.17 -16.11
C PRO A 52 11.24 -9.77 -16.60
N VAL A 53 10.52 -8.98 -15.79
CA VAL A 53 10.19 -7.56 -16.10
C VAL A 53 11.46 -6.73 -16.18
N ILE A 54 12.36 -6.85 -15.17
CA ILE A 54 13.66 -6.16 -15.15
C ILE A 54 14.48 -6.54 -16.38
N PHE A 55 14.54 -7.83 -16.70
CA PHE A 55 15.28 -8.32 -17.84
C PHE A 55 14.72 -7.79 -19.18
N GLY A 56 13.39 -7.74 -19.31
CA GLY A 56 12.73 -7.17 -20.50
C GLY A 56 13.01 -5.66 -20.65
N ILE A 57 12.89 -4.89 -19.56
CA ILE A 57 13.18 -3.45 -19.55
C ILE A 57 14.65 -3.21 -19.94
N ASP A 58 15.58 -4.02 -19.41
CA ASP A 58 17.02 -3.88 -19.72
C ASP A 58 17.33 -4.10 -21.19
N ARG A 59 16.54 -4.92 -21.90
CA ARG A 59 16.72 -5.17 -23.32
C ARG A 59 16.09 -4.12 -24.23
N ILE A 60 14.92 -3.60 -23.84
CA ILE A 60 14.11 -2.73 -24.71
C ILE A 60 14.46 -1.26 -24.47
N HIS A 61 14.40 -0.83 -23.21
CA HIS A 61 14.67 0.55 -22.76
C HIS A 61 15.38 0.54 -21.42
N PRO A 62 16.70 0.35 -21.38
CA PRO A 62 17.43 0.30 -20.11
C PRO A 62 17.22 1.58 -19.30
N SER A 63 16.87 1.41 -18.03
CA SER A 63 16.63 2.51 -17.12
C SER A 63 17.88 3.38 -16.97
N GLU A 64 17.72 4.70 -17.04
CA GLU A 64 18.80 5.65 -16.77
C GLU A 64 19.41 5.46 -15.37
N LYS A 65 18.59 4.96 -14.41
CA LYS A 65 18.99 4.68 -13.02
C LYS A 65 19.46 3.23 -12.82
N ARG A 66 19.77 2.51 -13.89
CA ARG A 66 20.39 1.17 -13.78
C ARG A 66 21.71 1.27 -13.01
N PRO A 67 21.91 0.47 -11.96
CA PRO A 67 23.12 0.53 -11.14
C PRO A 67 24.34 0.09 -11.95
N ARG A 68 25.26 1.03 -12.18
CA ARG A 68 26.50 0.80 -12.93
C ARG A 68 27.72 0.72 -12.01
N THR A 69 27.74 1.54 -10.98
CA THR A 69 28.83 1.62 -10.01
C THR A 69 28.55 0.81 -8.74
N ALA A 70 29.59 0.57 -7.94
CA ALA A 70 29.44 -0.06 -6.63
C ALA A 70 28.57 0.80 -5.69
N GLU A 71 28.68 2.13 -5.80
CA GLU A 71 27.87 3.07 -5.03
C GLU A 71 26.38 3.00 -5.42
N ASP A 72 26.06 2.92 -6.72
CA ASP A 72 24.66 2.75 -7.19
C ASP A 72 24.07 1.45 -6.68
N LYS A 73 24.82 0.37 -6.74
CA LYS A 73 24.39 -0.93 -6.19
C LYS A 73 24.16 -0.84 -4.69
N ARG A 74 25.05 -0.19 -3.94
CA ARG A 74 24.89 0.01 -2.50
C ARG A 74 23.62 0.80 -2.17
N LYS A 75 23.36 1.92 -2.89
CA LYS A 75 22.15 2.73 -2.72
C LYS A 75 20.89 1.91 -3.03
N LEU A 76 20.91 1.12 -4.10
CA LEU A 76 19.79 0.27 -4.50
C LEU A 76 19.49 -0.80 -3.43
N TRP A 77 20.51 -1.54 -2.96
CA TRP A 77 20.34 -2.54 -1.91
C TRP A 77 19.86 -1.91 -0.60
N LEU A 78 20.45 -0.79 -0.19
CA LEU A 78 20.02 -0.08 1.01
C LEU A 78 18.55 0.36 0.91
N GLY A 79 18.15 0.95 -0.21
CA GLY A 79 16.75 1.34 -0.46
C GLY A 79 15.80 0.16 -0.44
N GLY A 80 16.14 -0.93 -1.13
CA GLY A 80 15.34 -2.14 -1.16
C GLY A 80 15.22 -2.83 0.21
N ILE A 81 16.31 -2.89 0.98
CA ILE A 81 16.31 -3.45 2.33
C ILE A 81 15.46 -2.58 3.27
N CYS A 82 15.68 -1.26 3.30
CA CYS A 82 14.89 -0.35 4.14
C CYS A 82 13.39 -0.44 3.82
N CYS A 83 13.03 -0.38 2.53
CA CYS A 83 11.64 -0.56 2.11
C CYS A 83 11.10 -1.94 2.50
N GLY A 84 11.87 -3.01 2.30
CA GLY A 84 11.46 -4.38 2.58
C GLY A 84 11.23 -4.66 4.06
N VAL A 85 12.10 -4.14 4.93
CA VAL A 85 11.95 -4.27 6.40
C VAL A 85 10.69 -3.54 6.87
N VAL A 86 10.49 -2.29 6.45
CA VAL A 86 9.33 -1.51 6.86
C VAL A 86 8.05 -2.10 6.28
N LEU A 87 8.08 -2.57 5.02
CA LEU A 87 6.94 -3.25 4.39
C LEU A 87 6.58 -4.55 5.12
N PHE A 88 7.58 -5.36 5.50
CA PHE A 88 7.36 -6.56 6.29
C PHE A 88 6.64 -6.25 7.60
N LEU A 89 7.12 -5.27 8.35
CA LEU A 89 6.51 -4.86 9.62
C LEU A 89 5.08 -4.34 9.41
N ALA A 90 4.87 -3.48 8.41
CA ALA A 90 3.56 -2.91 8.10
C ALA A 90 2.55 -3.97 7.68
N SER A 91 2.92 -4.81 6.71
CA SER A 91 2.02 -5.85 6.18
C SER A 91 1.75 -6.96 7.19
N SER A 92 2.73 -7.29 8.03
CA SER A 92 2.56 -8.26 9.12
C SER A 92 1.62 -7.73 10.21
N ALA A 93 1.75 -6.46 10.60
CA ALA A 93 0.84 -5.84 11.55
C ALA A 93 -0.59 -5.77 11.00
N GLN A 94 -0.76 -5.44 9.71
CA GLN A 94 -2.07 -5.42 9.05
C GLN A 94 -2.73 -6.81 9.06
N GLN A 95 -2.00 -7.83 8.60
CA GLN A 95 -2.51 -9.20 8.53
C GLN A 95 -2.81 -9.77 9.93
N LEU A 96 -1.96 -9.47 10.92
CA LEU A 96 -2.18 -9.88 12.29
C LEU A 96 -3.43 -9.22 12.89
N GLY A 97 -3.65 -7.93 12.65
CA GLY A 97 -4.85 -7.22 13.09
C GLY A 97 -6.14 -7.79 12.48
N LEU A 98 -6.11 -8.14 11.19
CA LEU A 98 -7.22 -8.82 10.50
C LEU A 98 -7.46 -10.22 11.08
N TYR A 99 -6.39 -10.99 11.28
CA TYR A 99 -6.45 -12.34 11.86
C TYR A 99 -6.98 -12.35 13.30
N MET A 100 -6.65 -11.32 14.09
CA MET A 100 -7.16 -11.13 15.46
C MET A 100 -8.61 -10.62 15.52
N GLY A 101 -9.28 -10.45 14.39
CA GLY A 101 -10.71 -10.19 14.31
C GLY A 101 -11.10 -8.73 14.03
N THR A 102 -10.16 -7.82 13.70
CA THR A 102 -10.55 -6.49 13.22
C THR A 102 -11.33 -6.62 11.90
N PRO A 103 -12.58 -6.12 11.81
CA PRO A 103 -13.36 -6.17 10.58
C PRO A 103 -12.64 -5.49 9.41
N ALA A 104 -12.74 -6.06 8.19
CA ALA A 104 -11.99 -5.59 7.03
C ALA A 104 -12.22 -4.09 6.71
N GLY A 105 -13.46 -3.61 6.80
CA GLY A 105 -13.79 -2.19 6.60
C GLY A 105 -13.11 -1.29 7.64
N LYS A 106 -13.12 -1.70 8.93
CA LYS A 106 -12.46 -0.97 10.00
C LYS A 106 -10.94 -1.00 9.83
N ALA A 107 -10.37 -2.16 9.48
CA ALA A 107 -8.95 -2.29 9.19
C ALA A 107 -8.52 -1.39 8.01
N GLY A 108 -9.33 -1.32 6.95
CA GLY A 108 -9.11 -0.39 5.83
C GLY A 108 -9.09 1.08 6.27
N PHE A 109 -10.06 1.50 7.11
CA PHE A 109 -10.10 2.86 7.66
C PHE A 109 -8.87 3.15 8.53
N LEU A 110 -8.56 2.26 9.49
CA LEU A 110 -7.43 2.44 10.41
C LEU A 110 -6.10 2.44 9.66
N THR A 111 -5.91 1.57 8.67
CA THR A 111 -4.72 1.58 7.81
C THR A 111 -4.62 2.90 7.05
N ALA A 112 -5.71 3.38 6.45
CA ALA A 112 -5.73 4.64 5.69
C ALA A 112 -5.43 5.88 6.56
N CYS A 113 -5.40 5.77 7.90
CA CYS A 113 -4.91 6.83 8.78
C CYS A 113 -3.43 7.21 8.52
N TYR A 114 -2.67 6.41 7.73
CA TYR A 114 -1.36 6.83 7.22
C TYR A 114 -1.42 8.19 6.50
N ILE A 115 -2.58 8.57 5.96
CA ILE A 115 -2.78 9.86 5.29
C ILE A 115 -2.57 11.06 6.21
N LEU A 116 -2.86 10.91 7.50
CA LEU A 116 -2.55 11.91 8.54
C LEU A 116 -1.08 11.84 8.96
N LEU A 117 -0.54 10.63 9.06
CA LEU A 117 0.80 10.39 9.60
C LEU A 117 1.90 10.79 8.61
N VAL A 118 1.69 10.59 7.30
CA VAL A 118 2.67 10.97 6.26
C VAL A 118 3.03 12.47 6.31
N PRO A 119 2.09 13.42 6.30
CA PRO A 119 2.44 14.84 6.39
C PRO A 119 3.02 15.21 7.76
N ILE A 120 2.52 14.62 8.87
CA ILE A 120 3.06 14.88 10.21
C ILE A 120 4.52 14.46 10.28
N LEU A 121 4.84 13.21 9.88
CA LEU A 121 6.23 12.74 9.81
C LEU A 121 7.05 13.52 8.78
N GLY A 122 6.43 13.91 7.66
CA GLY A 122 7.04 14.72 6.62
C GLY A 122 7.50 16.10 7.10
N LEU A 123 6.81 16.71 8.07
CA LEU A 123 7.25 17.99 8.68
C LEU A 123 8.62 17.84 9.36
N PHE A 124 8.87 16.73 10.07
CA PHE A 124 10.19 16.44 10.65
C PHE A 124 11.28 16.27 9.59
N LEU A 125 10.91 15.84 8.39
CA LEU A 125 11.79 15.75 7.22
C LEU A 125 11.83 17.05 6.38
N LYS A 126 11.33 18.18 6.94
CA LYS A 126 11.27 19.50 6.30
C LYS A 126 10.44 19.52 4.99
N LYS A 127 9.54 18.57 4.80
CA LYS A 127 8.56 18.57 3.69
C LYS A 127 7.45 19.59 4.01
N LYS A 128 7.23 20.54 3.12
CA LYS A 128 6.17 21.56 3.32
C LYS A 128 4.86 21.08 2.68
N CYS A 129 3.77 21.26 3.42
CA CYS A 129 2.41 21.03 2.92
C CYS A 129 1.65 22.35 2.89
N GLY A 130 0.96 22.64 1.78
CA GLY A 130 0.06 23.78 1.67
C GLY A 130 -1.22 23.57 2.50
N TRP A 131 -1.91 24.66 2.85
CA TRP A 131 -3.17 24.58 3.60
C TRP A 131 -4.25 23.76 2.88
N ASN A 132 -4.28 23.81 1.53
CA ASN A 132 -5.19 23.01 0.69
C ASN A 132 -5.01 21.50 0.90
N ILE A 133 -3.78 21.06 1.15
CA ILE A 133 -3.48 19.66 1.45
C ILE A 133 -4.06 19.29 2.83
N TRP A 134 -3.90 20.14 3.85
CA TRP A 134 -4.47 19.91 5.19
C TRP A 134 -6.00 19.83 5.18
N VAL A 135 -6.65 20.73 4.43
CA VAL A 135 -8.11 20.66 4.25
C VAL A 135 -8.51 19.39 3.49
N GLY A 136 -7.75 19.03 2.45
CA GLY A 136 -7.95 17.78 1.72
C GLY A 136 -7.83 16.54 2.63
N ILE A 137 -6.83 16.50 3.51
CA ILE A 137 -6.66 15.42 4.51
C ILE A 137 -7.88 15.31 5.41
N GLY A 138 -8.35 16.44 5.98
CA GLY A 138 -9.55 16.47 6.82
C GLY A 138 -10.78 15.91 6.09
N LEU A 139 -11.03 16.34 4.87
CA LEU A 139 -12.12 15.83 4.03
C LEU A 139 -11.95 14.33 3.73
N THR A 140 -10.73 13.87 3.44
CA THR A 140 -10.46 12.45 3.18
C THR A 140 -10.73 11.59 4.41
N VAL A 141 -10.31 12.04 5.59
CA VAL A 141 -10.57 11.30 6.85
C VAL A 141 -12.07 11.18 7.12
N VAL A 142 -12.83 12.27 6.93
CA VAL A 142 -14.29 12.23 7.04
C VAL A 142 -14.90 11.30 6.00
N GLY A 143 -14.43 11.37 4.76
CA GLY A 143 -14.87 10.49 3.68
C GLY A 143 -14.59 9.02 3.96
N LEU A 144 -13.39 8.67 4.44
CA LEU A 144 -13.03 7.32 4.85
C LEU A 144 -13.87 6.83 6.03
N TYR A 145 -14.15 7.69 7.00
CA TYR A 145 -15.04 7.36 8.11
C TYR A 145 -16.45 7.00 7.62
N LEU A 146 -17.02 7.81 6.74
CA LEU A 146 -18.34 7.55 6.17
C LEU A 146 -18.36 6.28 5.31
N LEU A 147 -17.27 5.99 4.62
CA LEU A 147 -17.13 4.86 3.72
C LEU A 147 -16.96 3.53 4.45
N CYS A 148 -16.06 3.49 5.42
CA CYS A 148 -15.55 2.24 6.00
C CYS A 148 -16.18 1.89 7.35
N MET A 149 -16.66 2.88 8.11
CA MET A 149 -17.19 2.65 9.45
C MET A 149 -18.70 2.44 9.40
N THR A 150 -19.11 1.18 9.39
CA THR A 150 -20.53 0.77 9.38
C THR A 150 -21.09 0.48 10.78
N GLU A 151 -20.21 0.18 11.74
CA GLU A 151 -20.56 -0.21 13.11
C GLU A 151 -20.13 0.85 14.15
N SER A 152 -20.56 0.65 15.40
CA SER A 152 -20.16 1.51 16.52
C SER A 152 -18.65 1.48 16.73
N LEU A 153 -18.08 2.63 17.12
CA LEU A 153 -16.65 2.81 17.45
C LEU A 153 -16.29 2.08 18.77
N SER A 154 -16.30 0.74 18.76
CA SER A 154 -15.70 -0.05 19.85
C SER A 154 -14.23 -0.27 19.52
N PHE A 155 -13.32 0.14 20.39
CA PHE A 155 -11.87 -0.07 20.22
C PHE A 155 -11.45 -1.40 20.84
N GLN A 156 -10.78 -2.24 20.03
CA GLN A 156 -10.21 -3.52 20.45
C GLN A 156 -8.68 -3.48 20.41
N ALA A 157 -8.01 -4.40 21.11
CA ALA A 157 -6.54 -4.49 21.06
C ALA A 157 -5.99 -4.72 19.65
N SER A 158 -6.72 -5.48 18.79
CA SER A 158 -6.38 -5.68 17.39
C SER A 158 -6.36 -4.39 16.58
N ASP A 159 -7.19 -3.40 16.93
CA ASP A 159 -7.24 -2.11 16.24
C ASP A 159 -5.96 -1.29 16.46
N LEU A 160 -5.32 -1.41 17.64
CA LEU A 160 -4.04 -0.76 17.92
C LEU A 160 -2.92 -1.33 17.02
N ILE A 161 -2.97 -2.63 16.71
CA ILE A 161 -2.02 -3.26 15.80
C ILE A 161 -2.21 -2.71 14.37
N VAL A 162 -3.47 -2.50 13.95
CA VAL A 162 -3.76 -1.88 12.65
C VAL A 162 -3.37 -0.40 12.62
N LEU A 163 -3.49 0.35 13.71
CA LEU A 163 -2.96 1.71 13.79
C LEU A 163 -1.43 1.75 13.74
N LEU A 164 -0.74 0.79 14.36
CA LEU A 164 0.70 0.62 14.21
C LEU A 164 1.06 0.34 12.75
N CYS A 165 0.27 -0.50 12.06
CA CYS A 165 0.42 -0.71 10.61
C CYS A 165 0.33 0.61 9.84
N ALA A 166 -0.63 1.50 10.15
CA ALA A 166 -0.74 2.80 9.50
C ALA A 166 0.52 3.67 9.67
N LEU A 167 1.11 3.67 10.87
CA LEU A 167 2.39 4.35 11.13
C LEU A 167 3.53 3.76 10.28
N LEU A 168 3.61 2.44 10.23
CA LEU A 168 4.64 1.75 9.45
C LEU A 168 4.46 1.99 7.93
N PHE A 169 3.24 2.01 7.42
CA PHE A 169 3.01 2.39 6.01
C PHE A 169 3.35 3.86 5.74
N ALA A 170 3.08 4.77 6.69
CA ALA A 170 3.51 6.16 6.55
C ALA A 170 5.04 6.27 6.45
N ILE A 171 5.77 5.53 7.26
CA ILE A 171 7.23 5.43 7.19
C ILE A 171 7.67 4.84 5.85
N HIS A 172 7.03 3.75 5.39
CA HIS A 172 7.33 3.12 4.09
C HIS A 172 7.18 4.11 2.93
N ILE A 173 6.09 4.90 2.90
CA ILE A 173 5.86 5.94 1.91
C ILE A 173 7.00 6.98 1.91
N LEU A 174 7.48 7.40 3.08
CA LEU A 174 8.57 8.35 3.20
C LEU A 174 9.92 7.75 2.81
N VAL A 175 10.16 6.46 3.09
CA VAL A 175 11.36 5.74 2.64
C VAL A 175 11.37 5.64 1.11
N ILE A 176 10.24 5.31 0.49
CA ILE A 176 10.11 5.33 -0.97
C ILE A 176 10.37 6.73 -1.53
N ASP A 177 9.80 7.78 -0.93
CA ASP A 177 10.01 9.17 -1.36
C ASP A 177 11.50 9.55 -1.35
N TYR A 178 12.26 9.06 -0.37
CA TYR A 178 13.68 9.31 -0.27
C TYR A 178 14.49 8.55 -1.33
N PHE A 179 14.24 7.24 -1.52
CA PHE A 179 15.07 6.39 -2.37
C PHE A 179 14.65 6.38 -3.85
N SER A 180 13.36 6.54 -4.18
CA SER A 180 12.86 6.43 -5.56
C SER A 180 13.48 7.43 -6.56
N PRO A 181 13.94 8.64 -6.16
CA PRO A 181 14.70 9.51 -7.05
C PRO A 181 16.13 9.02 -7.31
N LEU A 182 16.70 8.22 -6.41
CA LEU A 182 18.12 7.85 -6.39
C LEU A 182 18.40 6.54 -7.13
N VAL A 183 17.41 5.63 -7.21
CA VAL A 183 17.61 4.26 -7.69
C VAL A 183 16.55 3.84 -8.71
N ASP A 184 16.78 2.72 -9.38
CA ASP A 184 15.80 2.09 -10.24
C ASP A 184 14.64 1.50 -9.42
N GLY A 185 13.43 2.04 -9.61
CA GLY A 185 12.27 1.70 -8.80
C GLY A 185 11.81 0.25 -8.96
N VAL A 186 11.93 -0.34 -10.16
CA VAL A 186 11.52 -1.74 -10.39
C VAL A 186 12.46 -2.70 -9.67
N ARG A 187 13.76 -2.43 -9.73
CA ARG A 187 14.77 -3.21 -9.00
C ARG A 187 14.63 -3.04 -7.48
N MET A 188 14.37 -1.83 -7.03
CA MET A 188 14.13 -1.57 -5.61
C MET A 188 12.88 -2.34 -5.12
N SER A 189 11.82 -2.39 -5.92
CA SER A 189 10.61 -3.18 -5.65
C SER A 189 10.92 -4.68 -5.55
N CYS A 190 11.71 -5.22 -6.47
CA CYS A 190 12.13 -6.63 -6.43
C CYS A 190 12.88 -6.98 -5.14
N ILE A 191 13.84 -6.13 -4.74
CA ILE A 191 14.62 -6.34 -3.50
C ILE A 191 13.73 -6.22 -2.27
N GLN A 192 12.84 -5.22 -2.19
CA GLN A 192 11.95 -5.06 -1.04
C GLN A 192 11.07 -6.31 -0.82
N PHE A 193 10.57 -6.92 -1.89
CA PHE A 193 9.77 -8.13 -1.77
C PHE A 193 10.59 -9.36 -1.40
N LEU A 194 11.82 -9.47 -1.92
CA LEU A 194 12.73 -10.52 -1.48
C LEU A 194 13.00 -10.42 0.03
N VAL A 195 13.29 -9.21 0.51
CA VAL A 195 13.54 -8.96 1.95
C VAL A 195 12.28 -9.22 2.78
N CYS A 196 11.12 -8.73 2.35
CA CYS A 196 9.85 -8.97 3.02
C CYS A 196 9.53 -10.48 3.10
N GLY A 197 9.72 -11.22 2.01
CA GLY A 197 9.54 -12.68 1.97
C GLY A 197 10.47 -13.41 2.94
N VAL A 198 11.76 -13.08 2.93
CA VAL A 198 12.76 -13.70 3.82
C VAL A 198 12.44 -13.42 5.30
N LEU A 199 12.09 -12.18 5.64
CA LEU A 199 11.72 -11.82 7.02
C LEU A 199 10.42 -12.50 7.47
N SER A 200 9.50 -12.79 6.55
CA SER A 200 8.25 -13.50 6.86
C SER A 200 8.47 -14.97 7.22
N LEU A 201 9.58 -15.60 6.81
CA LEU A 201 9.87 -17.00 7.12
C LEU A 201 9.97 -17.26 8.63
N LEU A 202 10.53 -16.32 9.38
CA LEU A 202 10.69 -16.48 10.83
C LEU A 202 9.33 -16.56 11.54
N PRO A 203 8.44 -15.55 11.46
CA PRO A 203 7.12 -15.65 12.10
C PRO A 203 6.22 -16.70 11.46
N MET A 204 6.36 -17.03 10.18
CA MET A 204 5.66 -18.14 9.55
C MET A 204 5.99 -19.46 10.27
N PHE A 205 7.27 -19.72 10.53
CA PHE A 205 7.71 -20.92 11.24
C PHE A 205 7.17 -20.96 12.68
N PHE A 206 7.22 -19.83 13.39
CA PHE A 206 6.85 -19.80 14.82
C PHE A 206 5.34 -19.66 15.07
N VAL A 207 4.59 -19.04 14.19
CA VAL A 207 3.15 -18.71 14.38
C VAL A 207 2.27 -19.62 13.53
N ASP A 208 2.51 -19.66 12.19
CA ASP A 208 1.60 -20.35 11.29
C ASP A 208 1.80 -21.86 11.25
N MET A 209 3.07 -22.32 11.28
CA MET A 209 3.38 -23.76 11.20
C MET A 209 3.21 -24.50 12.54
N GLY A 210 3.17 -23.76 13.69
CA GLY A 210 3.08 -24.36 15.02
C GLY A 210 4.23 -25.35 15.29
N HIS A 211 4.84 -25.34 16.45
CA HIS A 211 6.08 -26.09 16.78
C HIS A 211 5.90 -27.60 16.92
N SER A 212 4.95 -28.23 16.20
CA SER A 212 4.65 -29.64 16.29
C SER A 212 4.54 -30.30 14.93
N VAL A 213 4.77 -31.62 14.87
CA VAL A 213 4.57 -32.40 13.64
C VAL A 213 3.12 -32.29 13.14
N VAL A 214 2.16 -32.23 14.07
CA VAL A 214 0.74 -32.06 13.75
C VAL A 214 0.48 -30.67 13.14
N GLY A 215 1.03 -29.59 13.71
CA GLY A 215 0.90 -28.25 13.19
C GLY A 215 1.50 -28.11 11.79
N MET A 216 2.68 -28.67 11.56
CA MET A 216 3.32 -28.69 10.24
C MET A 216 2.47 -29.46 9.21
N ARG A 217 1.86 -30.57 9.60
CA ARG A 217 0.98 -31.35 8.71
C ARG A 217 -0.26 -30.53 8.31
N LEU A 218 -0.94 -29.92 9.27
CA LEU A 218 -2.09 -29.05 9.01
C LEU A 218 -1.71 -27.86 8.12
N TRP A 219 -0.56 -27.26 8.33
CA TRP A 219 -0.05 -26.18 7.50
C TRP A 219 0.17 -26.63 6.05
N ILE A 220 0.74 -27.83 5.83
CA ILE A 220 0.89 -28.40 4.48
C ILE A 220 -0.48 -28.68 3.84
N GLU A 221 -1.44 -29.22 4.61
CA GLU A 221 -2.81 -29.46 4.13
C GLU A 221 -3.50 -28.15 3.71
N ASN A 222 -3.34 -27.10 4.50
CA ASN A 222 -3.87 -25.76 4.16
C ASN A 222 -3.25 -25.20 2.88
N LEU A 223 -1.97 -25.43 2.63
CA LEU A 223 -1.30 -25.04 1.38
C LEU A 223 -1.79 -25.80 0.15
N GLN A 224 -2.41 -26.97 0.31
CA GLN A 224 -3.02 -27.72 -0.81
C GLN A 224 -4.40 -27.15 -1.22
N ASN A 225 -4.94 -26.18 -0.47
CA ASN A 225 -6.21 -25.56 -0.80
C ASN A 225 -6.07 -24.66 -2.04
N GLY A 226 -6.66 -25.10 -3.17
CA GLY A 226 -6.56 -24.38 -4.44
C GLY A 226 -7.15 -22.97 -4.43
N SER A 227 -8.17 -22.70 -3.61
CA SER A 227 -8.74 -21.35 -3.49
C SER A 227 -7.79 -20.36 -2.84
N ALA A 228 -6.95 -20.80 -1.89
CA ALA A 228 -5.91 -19.98 -1.29
C ALA A 228 -4.87 -19.52 -2.32
N TRP A 229 -4.51 -20.38 -3.27
CA TRP A 229 -3.55 -20.07 -4.32
C TRP A 229 -4.03 -18.99 -5.29
N ILE A 230 -5.33 -18.93 -5.60
CA ILE A 230 -5.90 -17.83 -6.42
C ILE A 230 -5.66 -16.49 -5.71
N ALA A 231 -5.95 -16.43 -4.41
CA ALA A 231 -5.72 -15.23 -3.61
C ALA A 231 -4.23 -14.87 -3.50
N ILE A 232 -3.36 -15.87 -3.27
CA ILE A 232 -1.91 -15.70 -3.17
C ILE A 232 -1.32 -15.22 -4.50
N LEU A 233 -1.70 -15.82 -5.63
CA LEU A 233 -1.22 -15.43 -6.96
C LEU A 233 -1.68 -14.02 -7.32
N TYR A 234 -2.96 -13.69 -7.08
CA TYR A 234 -3.46 -12.34 -7.27
C TYR A 234 -2.64 -11.33 -6.45
N ALA A 235 -2.47 -11.60 -5.15
CA ALA A 235 -1.72 -10.72 -4.27
C ALA A 235 -0.23 -10.64 -4.65
N GLY A 236 0.39 -11.75 -5.03
CA GLY A 236 1.81 -11.80 -5.42
C GLY A 236 2.08 -11.10 -6.75
N VAL A 237 1.32 -11.43 -7.79
CA VAL A 237 1.56 -10.90 -9.14
C VAL A 237 1.05 -9.48 -9.29
N LEU A 238 -0.24 -9.24 -9.00
CA LEU A 238 -0.86 -7.94 -9.24
C LEU A 238 -0.60 -6.95 -8.11
N SER A 239 -0.83 -7.33 -6.85
CA SER A 239 -0.65 -6.40 -5.74
C SER A 239 0.83 -6.14 -5.45
N CYS A 240 1.64 -7.17 -5.24
CA CYS A 240 3.07 -7.02 -4.97
C CYS A 240 3.84 -6.63 -6.23
N GLY A 241 3.82 -7.46 -7.28
CA GLY A 241 4.57 -7.22 -8.51
C GLY A 241 4.14 -5.93 -9.21
N GLY A 242 2.84 -5.74 -9.42
CA GLY A 242 2.28 -4.55 -10.08
C GLY A 242 2.13 -3.36 -9.14
N GLY A 243 1.22 -3.43 -8.16
CA GLY A 243 0.77 -2.30 -7.34
C GLY A 243 1.90 -1.55 -6.64
N TYR A 244 2.74 -2.24 -5.85
CA TYR A 244 3.86 -1.58 -5.17
C TYR A 244 4.95 -1.07 -6.11
N THR A 245 5.18 -1.74 -7.25
CA THR A 245 6.11 -1.23 -8.27
C THR A 245 5.59 0.06 -8.88
N LEU A 246 4.30 0.11 -9.22
CA LEU A 246 3.62 1.32 -9.68
C LEU A 246 3.65 2.42 -8.61
N GLN A 247 3.52 2.07 -7.32
CA GLN A 247 3.68 3.00 -6.21
C GLN A 247 5.08 3.63 -6.22
N ILE A 248 6.13 2.83 -6.23
CA ILE A 248 7.52 3.32 -6.19
C ILE A 248 7.82 4.23 -7.39
N VAL A 249 7.39 3.82 -8.58
CA VAL A 249 7.58 4.61 -9.80
C VAL A 249 6.71 5.88 -9.78
N GLY A 250 5.46 5.77 -9.37
CA GLY A 250 4.50 6.86 -9.31
C GLY A 250 4.82 7.91 -8.24
N GLN A 251 5.39 7.51 -7.11
CA GLN A 251 5.80 8.46 -6.07
C GLN A 251 7.00 9.32 -6.47
N ASN A 252 7.79 8.90 -7.47
CA ASN A 252 9.00 9.61 -7.86
C ASN A 252 8.69 11.05 -8.35
N GLY A 253 9.04 12.03 -7.52
CA GLY A 253 8.86 13.46 -7.80
C GLY A 253 7.45 14.00 -7.50
N LEU A 254 6.60 13.22 -6.80
CA LEU A 254 5.38 13.71 -6.17
C LEU A 254 5.61 14.01 -4.70
N ASN A 255 4.80 14.91 -4.15
CA ASN A 255 4.76 15.12 -2.71
C ASN A 255 4.20 13.84 -2.05
N PRO A 256 4.86 13.25 -1.02
CA PRO A 256 4.44 12.01 -0.39
C PRO A 256 3.03 12.09 0.23
N THR A 257 2.62 13.26 0.70
CA THR A 257 1.26 13.49 1.20
C THR A 257 0.22 13.40 0.08
N VAL A 258 0.50 13.98 -1.09
CA VAL A 258 -0.40 13.85 -2.27
C VAL A 258 -0.44 12.41 -2.74
N ALA A 259 0.70 11.71 -2.70
CA ALA A 259 0.76 10.29 -3.04
C ALA A 259 -0.10 9.45 -2.09
N SER A 260 -0.01 9.67 -0.76
CA SER A 260 -0.83 8.97 0.23
C SER A 260 -2.33 9.23 0.04
N MET A 261 -2.72 10.46 -0.31
CA MET A 261 -4.12 10.78 -0.63
C MET A 261 -4.62 10.05 -1.89
N LEU A 262 -3.80 9.97 -2.94
CA LEU A 262 -4.17 9.24 -4.16
C LEU A 262 -4.33 7.74 -3.88
N MET A 263 -3.45 7.17 -3.07
CA MET A 263 -3.51 5.76 -2.70
C MET A 263 -4.71 5.44 -1.81
N SER A 264 -5.23 6.37 -1.00
CA SER A 264 -6.44 6.16 -0.21
C SER A 264 -7.71 5.90 -1.04
N LEU A 265 -7.67 6.16 -2.36
CA LEU A 265 -8.71 5.69 -3.29
C LEU A 265 -8.88 4.17 -3.30
N GLU A 266 -7.94 3.40 -2.75
CA GLU A 266 -8.09 1.96 -2.58
C GLU A 266 -9.37 1.60 -1.83
N SER A 267 -9.75 2.38 -0.81
CA SER A 267 -10.99 2.18 -0.06
C SER A 267 -12.23 2.43 -0.92
N VAL A 268 -12.17 3.43 -1.80
CA VAL A 268 -13.26 3.72 -2.75
C VAL A 268 -13.40 2.60 -3.77
N PHE A 269 -12.28 2.16 -4.35
CA PHE A 269 -12.28 1.05 -5.31
C PHE A 269 -12.69 -0.28 -4.68
N SER A 270 -12.38 -0.50 -3.39
CA SER A 270 -12.82 -1.68 -2.65
C SER A 270 -14.35 -1.73 -2.54
N VAL A 271 -14.99 -0.62 -2.19
CA VAL A 271 -16.47 -0.54 -2.11
C VAL A 271 -17.11 -0.67 -3.48
N ILE A 272 -16.56 -0.03 -4.52
CA ILE A 272 -17.05 -0.17 -5.89
C ILE A 272 -16.93 -1.64 -6.36
N ALA A 273 -15.82 -2.30 -6.06
CA ALA A 273 -15.63 -3.71 -6.39
C ALA A 273 -16.61 -4.62 -5.63
N GLY A 274 -16.87 -4.36 -4.36
CA GLY A 274 -17.90 -5.03 -3.57
C GLY A 274 -19.29 -4.88 -4.19
N TRP A 275 -19.66 -3.67 -4.58
CA TRP A 275 -20.94 -3.40 -5.25
C TRP A 275 -21.06 -4.12 -6.60
N LEU A 276 -20.04 -4.03 -7.47
CA LEU A 276 -20.09 -4.60 -8.83
C LEU A 276 -19.94 -6.13 -8.85
N ILE A 277 -19.01 -6.67 -8.04
CA ILE A 277 -18.62 -8.09 -8.09
C ILE A 277 -19.43 -8.92 -7.11
N LEU A 278 -19.58 -8.45 -5.87
CA LEU A 278 -20.27 -9.16 -4.80
C LEU A 278 -21.75 -8.78 -4.70
N LYS A 279 -22.22 -7.81 -5.53
CA LYS A 279 -23.58 -7.27 -5.52
C LYS A 279 -24.02 -6.72 -4.15
N GLU A 280 -23.06 -6.22 -3.39
CA GLU A 280 -23.30 -5.54 -2.12
C GLU A 280 -24.09 -4.25 -2.35
N THR A 281 -24.96 -3.86 -1.42
CA THR A 281 -25.70 -2.60 -1.53
C THR A 281 -24.83 -1.44 -1.06
N MET A 282 -24.67 -0.41 -1.90
CA MET A 282 -23.98 0.83 -1.52
C MET A 282 -25.01 1.84 -1.00
N GLY A 283 -24.94 2.15 0.30
CA GLY A 283 -25.80 3.14 0.93
C GLY A 283 -25.40 4.59 0.61
N PHE A 284 -26.31 5.53 0.88
CA PHE A 284 -26.06 6.97 0.69
C PHE A 284 -24.83 7.47 1.48
N ARG A 285 -24.60 6.93 2.69
CA ARG A 285 -23.43 7.24 3.52
C ARG A 285 -22.12 6.89 2.82
N GLN A 286 -22.02 5.71 2.23
CA GLN A 286 -20.83 5.25 1.50
C GLN A 286 -20.60 6.07 0.23
N LEU A 287 -21.66 6.39 -0.52
CA LEU A 287 -21.58 7.25 -1.69
C LEU A 287 -21.08 8.64 -1.32
N SER A 288 -21.57 9.23 -0.23
CA SER A 288 -21.11 10.53 0.27
C SER A 288 -19.62 10.49 0.65
N GLY A 289 -19.16 9.39 1.27
CA GLY A 289 -17.75 9.15 1.58
C GLY A 289 -16.87 9.14 0.33
N CYS A 290 -17.29 8.42 -0.72
CA CYS A 290 -16.59 8.41 -2.00
C CYS A 290 -16.46 9.81 -2.60
N ILE A 291 -17.56 10.58 -2.65
CA ILE A 291 -17.57 11.95 -3.20
C ILE A 291 -16.62 12.86 -2.43
N LEU A 292 -16.60 12.77 -1.09
CA LEU A 292 -15.70 13.56 -0.25
C LEU A 292 -14.22 13.23 -0.51
N ILE A 293 -13.87 11.95 -0.66
CA ILE A 293 -12.49 11.52 -0.96
C ILE A 293 -12.07 12.06 -2.33
N PHE A 294 -12.90 11.93 -3.37
CA PHE A 294 -12.59 12.50 -4.69
C PHE A 294 -12.42 14.01 -4.65
N ALA A 295 -13.34 14.74 -4.00
CA ALA A 295 -13.25 16.20 -3.84
C ALA A 295 -11.97 16.62 -3.11
N ALA A 296 -11.58 15.90 -2.05
CA ALA A 296 -10.37 16.13 -1.29
C ALA A 296 -9.10 15.98 -2.15
N ILE A 297 -9.04 14.91 -2.97
CA ILE A 297 -7.92 14.67 -3.86
C ILE A 297 -7.78 15.77 -4.92
N ILE A 298 -8.89 16.21 -5.51
CA ILE A 298 -8.89 17.32 -6.46
C ILE A 298 -8.38 18.59 -5.78
N LEU A 299 -8.88 18.91 -4.58
CA LEU A 299 -8.45 20.09 -3.81
C LEU A 299 -6.94 20.05 -3.51
N ALA A 300 -6.42 18.90 -3.10
CA ALA A 300 -5.00 18.76 -2.77
C ALA A 300 -4.06 18.94 -3.98
N GLN A 301 -4.54 18.69 -5.19
CA GLN A 301 -3.75 18.85 -6.42
C GLN A 301 -3.77 20.29 -6.98
N ILE A 302 -4.60 21.20 -6.46
CA ILE A 302 -4.65 22.59 -6.89
C ILE A 302 -3.44 23.36 -6.34
N PRO A 303 -2.58 23.96 -7.19
CA PRO A 303 -1.44 24.74 -6.72
C PRO A 303 -1.88 25.97 -5.93
N VAL A 304 -1.42 26.12 -4.70
CA VAL A 304 -1.78 27.25 -3.80
C VAL A 304 -1.54 28.63 -4.45
N ASN A 305 -0.48 28.76 -5.25
CA ASN A 305 -0.15 29.99 -5.97
C ASN A 305 -1.23 30.46 -6.97
N ARG A 306 -2.13 29.58 -7.41
CA ARG A 306 -3.26 29.99 -8.26
C ARG A 306 -4.42 30.58 -7.47
N ILE A 307 -4.60 30.17 -6.22
CA ILE A 307 -5.69 30.63 -5.35
C ILE A 307 -5.39 32.05 -4.85
N CYS A 308 -4.13 32.34 -4.47
CA CYS A 308 -3.72 33.67 -4.05
C CYS A 308 -3.70 34.70 -5.19
N LYS A 309 -3.32 34.30 -6.42
CA LYS A 309 -3.33 35.24 -7.56
C LYS A 309 -4.73 35.67 -8.02
N LYS A 310 -5.76 34.82 -7.78
CA LYS A 310 -7.13 35.18 -8.12
C LYS A 310 -7.74 36.17 -7.13
N LYS A 311 -7.33 36.10 -5.83
CA LYS A 311 -7.76 37.07 -4.81
C LYS A 311 -7.09 38.44 -4.86
N LEU A 312 -6.00 38.59 -5.61
CA LEU A 312 -5.32 39.89 -5.84
C LEU A 312 -5.72 40.53 -7.16
N ALA A 313 -6.54 39.87 -7.98
CA ALA A 313 -7.07 40.36 -9.26
C ALA A 313 -8.58 40.69 -9.23
N GLU A 314 -9.25 40.45 -8.10
CA GLU A 314 -10.59 40.91 -7.73
C GLU A 314 -10.48 42.06 -6.72
#